data_457cd3f2bbb08b6452fdab8d62cf10e8
#
_entry.id   457cd3f2bbb08b6452fdab8d62cf10e8
#
_cell.length_a   1.000
_cell.length_b   1.000
_cell.length_c   1.000
_cell.angle_alpha   90.00
_cell.angle_beta   90.00
_cell.angle_gamma   90.00
#
_symmetry.space_group_name_H-M   'P 1'
#
loop_
_entity.id
_entity.type
_entity.pdbx_description
1 polymer ?
#
loop_
_entity_poly.entity_id
_entity_poly.type
_entity_poly.pdbx_seq_one_letter_code
_entity_poly.pdbx_strand_id
1 'polypeptide(L)'
;MELLMEEIKKIINATHGHTLILFTSYWLMERVFYGLKEEISGYPLFMMGKGRLDVISNFRKSGNGVLFPSDSAGEGIDLAGDILSSLIVVKLPFPVPDPVMEYQSRQYDDFELYKQDTIIPAMLIKLRQWMGRGIRRESDSAVFTILDSRASLCGKYREEILNALPSMPVTDRLVDVADFIIRKKADSYFEE
;
A
#
# COMPACT_ATOMS: atom_id res chain seq x y z
N MET A 1 -5.14 4.92 16.54
CA MET A 1 -5.81 5.36 15.30
C MET A 1 -5.25 6.69 14.85
N GLU A 2 -5.23 7.69 15.68
CA GLU A 2 -4.70 9.03 15.38
C GLU A 2 -3.27 9.01 14.81
N LEU A 3 -2.34 8.31 15.47
CA LEU A 3 -0.97 8.15 14.97
C LEU A 3 -0.89 7.55 13.57
N LEU A 4 -1.75 6.56 13.25
CA LEU A 4 -1.78 5.96 11.93
C LEU A 4 -2.24 6.97 10.87
N MET A 5 -3.31 7.72 11.15
CA MET A 5 -3.82 8.75 10.24
C MET A 5 -2.80 9.87 10.04
N GLU A 6 -2.11 10.26 11.11
CA GLU A 6 -1.05 11.27 11.05
C GLU A 6 0.12 10.82 10.15
N GLU A 7 0.59 9.56 10.28
CA GLU A 7 1.65 9.04 9.41
C GLU A 7 1.20 8.92 7.95
N ILE A 8 -0.02 8.44 7.70
CA ILE A 8 -0.59 8.41 6.35
C ILE A 8 -0.66 9.81 5.74
N LYS A 9 -1.13 10.79 6.48
CA LYS A 9 -1.21 12.20 6.06
C LYS A 9 0.16 12.80 5.72
N LYS A 10 1.19 12.53 6.54
CA LYS A 10 2.57 12.95 6.26
C LYS A 10 3.08 12.37 4.94
N ILE A 11 2.81 11.09 4.66
CA ILE A 11 3.23 10.43 3.43
C ILE A 11 2.48 11.01 2.23
N ILE A 12 1.16 11.18 2.32
CA ILE A 12 0.34 11.80 1.27
C ILE A 12 0.88 13.19 0.92
N ASN A 13 1.21 14.01 1.92
CA ASN A 13 1.78 15.33 1.70
C ASN A 13 3.17 15.25 1.05
N ALA A 14 4.03 14.34 1.49
CA ALA A 14 5.38 14.16 0.92
C ALA A 14 5.36 13.66 -0.53
N THR A 15 4.28 12.99 -0.94
CA THR A 15 4.10 12.45 -2.29
C THR A 15 3.09 13.24 -3.14
N HIS A 16 2.63 14.38 -2.65
CA HIS A 16 1.66 15.27 -3.33
C HIS A 16 0.37 14.54 -3.78
N GLY A 17 -0.19 13.70 -2.92
CA GLY A 17 -1.29 12.80 -3.28
C GLY A 17 -0.79 11.61 -4.08
N HIS A 18 -1.35 11.36 -5.28
CA HIS A 18 -0.99 10.27 -6.19
C HIS A 18 -0.86 8.90 -5.49
N THR A 19 -1.72 8.66 -4.49
CA THR A 19 -1.53 7.60 -3.50
C THR A 19 -2.61 6.53 -3.58
N LEU A 20 -2.20 5.27 -3.46
CA LEU A 20 -3.05 4.11 -3.23
C LEU A 20 -2.78 3.58 -1.82
N ILE A 21 -3.80 3.46 -0.97
CA ILE A 21 -3.64 2.95 0.39
C ILE A 21 -4.30 1.58 0.53
N LEU A 22 -3.50 0.57 0.81
CA LEU A 22 -3.91 -0.82 0.87
C LEU A 22 -4.13 -1.28 2.32
N PHE A 23 -5.31 -1.84 2.55
CA PHE A 23 -5.74 -2.32 3.86
C PHE A 23 -6.05 -3.82 3.81
N THR A 24 -5.83 -4.50 4.91
CA THR A 24 -6.24 -5.90 5.14
C THR A 24 -7.60 -6.00 5.85
N SER A 25 -8.24 -4.87 6.15
CA SER A 25 -9.52 -4.78 6.85
C SER A 25 -10.35 -3.64 6.30
N TYR A 26 -11.55 -3.95 5.81
CA TYR A 26 -12.50 -2.97 5.30
C TYR A 26 -12.93 -1.98 6.38
N TRP A 27 -13.18 -2.46 7.59
CA TRP A 27 -13.52 -1.62 8.74
C TRP A 27 -12.43 -0.58 9.05
N LEU A 28 -11.14 -0.99 9.01
CA LEU A 28 -10.03 -0.08 9.24
C LEU A 28 -9.92 0.96 8.11
N MET A 29 -10.10 0.51 6.87
CA MET A 29 -10.11 1.37 5.69
C MET A 29 -11.17 2.47 5.80
N GLU A 30 -12.42 2.10 6.13
CA GLU A 30 -13.50 3.10 6.30
C GLU A 30 -13.19 4.12 7.39
N ARG A 31 -12.72 3.67 8.53
CA ARG A 31 -12.39 4.58 9.64
C ARG A 31 -11.27 5.56 9.29
N VAL A 32 -10.23 5.07 8.61
CA VAL A 32 -9.13 5.95 8.15
C VAL A 32 -9.61 6.90 7.07
N PHE A 33 -10.42 6.43 6.12
CA PHE A 33 -10.98 7.27 5.08
C PHE A 33 -11.81 8.44 5.63
N TYR A 34 -12.76 8.17 6.52
CA TYR A 34 -13.60 9.22 7.09
C TYR A 34 -12.82 10.17 8.00
N GLY A 35 -11.85 9.66 8.78
CA GLY A 35 -10.98 10.51 9.58
C GLY A 35 -10.12 11.45 8.73
N LEU A 36 -9.48 10.92 7.70
CA LEU A 36 -8.65 11.74 6.80
C LEU A 36 -9.47 12.73 5.96
N LYS A 37 -10.72 12.39 5.62
CA LYS A 37 -11.60 13.27 4.86
C LYS A 37 -11.90 14.59 5.56
N GLU A 38 -11.89 14.59 6.89
CA GLU A 38 -12.09 15.79 7.71
C GLU A 38 -10.79 16.63 7.85
N GLU A 39 -9.62 15.98 7.67
CA GLU A 39 -8.33 16.59 7.94
C GLU A 39 -7.53 16.99 6.68
N ILE A 40 -7.78 16.32 5.55
CA ILE A 40 -7.05 16.57 4.29
C ILE A 40 -7.94 17.41 3.36
N SER A 41 -7.49 18.62 3.04
CA SER A 41 -8.17 19.52 2.09
C SER A 41 -7.47 19.66 0.74
N GLY A 42 -6.19 19.29 0.64
CA GLY A 42 -5.37 19.49 -0.56
C GLY A 42 -5.48 18.38 -1.60
N TYR A 43 -5.99 17.18 -1.24
CA TYR A 43 -6.03 16.03 -2.13
C TYR A 43 -7.40 15.37 -2.07
N PRO A 44 -8.06 15.11 -3.23
CA PRO A 44 -9.35 14.44 -3.23
C PRO A 44 -9.22 12.96 -2.84
N LEU A 45 -10.05 12.51 -1.90
CA LEU A 45 -10.07 11.15 -1.41
C LEU A 45 -11.18 10.35 -2.08
N PHE A 46 -10.85 9.17 -2.57
CA PHE A 46 -11.75 8.25 -3.26
C PHE A 46 -11.78 6.90 -2.57
N MET A 47 -12.97 6.44 -2.16
CA MET A 47 -13.15 5.12 -1.57
C MET A 47 -13.97 4.24 -2.51
N MET A 48 -13.43 3.08 -2.85
CA MET A 48 -14.13 2.09 -3.65
C MET A 48 -15.11 1.31 -2.78
N GLY A 49 -16.40 1.44 -3.07
CA GLY A 49 -17.46 0.62 -2.51
C GLY A 49 -18.04 -0.33 -3.56
N LYS A 50 -18.92 -1.23 -3.15
CA LYS A 50 -19.62 -2.13 -4.09
C LYS A 50 -20.38 -1.31 -5.13
N GLY A 51 -20.09 -1.53 -6.43
CA GLY A 51 -20.85 -0.96 -7.55
C GLY A 51 -20.44 0.43 -8.05
N ARG A 52 -19.34 1.02 -7.60
CA ARG A 52 -18.89 2.34 -8.04
C ARG A 52 -17.80 2.27 -9.10
N LEU A 53 -18.17 2.09 -10.36
CA LEU A 53 -17.26 2.12 -11.51
C LEU A 53 -16.69 3.54 -11.80
N ASP A 54 -17.41 4.58 -11.39
CA ASP A 54 -17.04 5.98 -11.57
C ASP A 54 -15.89 6.45 -10.68
N VAL A 55 -15.63 5.78 -9.53
CA VAL A 55 -14.58 6.14 -8.57
C VAL A 55 -13.20 6.14 -9.23
N ILE A 56 -12.87 5.10 -9.99
CA ILE A 56 -11.57 5.00 -10.69
C ILE A 56 -11.44 6.10 -11.74
N SER A 57 -12.50 6.38 -12.50
CA SER A 57 -12.52 7.44 -13.49
C SER A 57 -12.30 8.81 -12.85
N ASN A 58 -12.97 9.07 -11.71
CA ASN A 58 -12.82 10.32 -10.97
C ASN A 58 -11.44 10.45 -10.34
N PHE A 59 -10.90 9.36 -9.78
CA PHE A 59 -9.52 9.33 -9.29
C PHE A 59 -8.51 9.68 -10.40
N ARG A 60 -8.66 9.08 -11.59
CA ARG A 60 -7.79 9.42 -12.73
C ARG A 60 -7.89 10.88 -13.16
N LYS A 61 -9.09 11.45 -13.15
CA LYS A 61 -9.34 12.84 -13.53
C LYS A 61 -8.82 13.84 -12.50
N SER A 62 -8.70 13.44 -11.24
CA SER A 62 -8.20 14.32 -10.19
C SER A 62 -6.70 14.62 -10.31
N GLY A 63 -5.94 13.78 -11.02
CA GLY A 63 -4.50 13.93 -11.15
C GLY A 63 -3.74 13.48 -9.89
N ASN A 64 -4.02 14.09 -8.76
CA ASN A 64 -3.30 13.96 -7.48
C ASN A 64 -4.12 13.30 -6.34
N GLY A 65 -5.14 12.53 -6.66
CA GLY A 65 -6.03 11.94 -5.66
C GLY A 65 -5.40 10.86 -4.77
N VAL A 66 -6.13 10.48 -3.74
CA VAL A 66 -5.83 9.36 -2.83
C VAL A 66 -6.92 8.31 -2.94
N LEU A 67 -6.56 7.09 -3.32
CA LEU A 67 -7.48 5.98 -3.56
C LEU A 67 -7.43 4.94 -2.44
N PHE A 68 -8.61 4.58 -1.94
CA PHE A 68 -8.86 3.52 -0.97
C PHE A 68 -9.60 2.38 -1.68
N PRO A 69 -8.90 1.35 -2.17
CA PRO A 69 -9.55 0.25 -2.88
C PRO A 69 -10.18 -0.74 -1.90
N SER A 70 -11.31 -1.33 -2.25
CA SER A 70 -11.81 -2.53 -1.57
C SER A 70 -10.98 -3.76 -1.99
N ASP A 71 -10.91 -4.80 -1.15
CA ASP A 71 -10.07 -6.00 -1.36
C ASP A 71 -10.19 -6.62 -2.76
N SER A 72 -11.41 -6.78 -3.27
CA SER A 72 -11.64 -7.35 -4.60
C SER A 72 -11.38 -6.36 -5.74
N ALA A 73 -11.47 -5.07 -5.48
CA ALA A 73 -11.29 -4.03 -6.49
C ALA A 73 -9.82 -3.59 -6.61
N GLY A 74 -9.02 -3.86 -5.59
CA GLY A 74 -7.57 -3.72 -5.66
C GLY A 74 -6.93 -4.65 -6.71
N GLU A 75 -7.58 -5.75 -7.11
CA GLU A 75 -7.13 -6.67 -8.15
C GLU A 75 -7.67 -6.22 -9.52
N GLY A 76 -6.79 -5.76 -10.41
CA GLY A 76 -7.18 -5.40 -11.79
C GLY A 76 -7.28 -3.90 -12.12
N ILE A 77 -7.07 -2.99 -11.16
CA ILE A 77 -7.00 -1.56 -11.47
C ILE A 77 -5.68 -1.28 -12.20
N ASP A 78 -5.78 -0.76 -13.41
CA ASP A 78 -4.65 -0.27 -14.17
C ASP A 78 -4.45 1.23 -13.92
N LEU A 79 -3.41 1.58 -13.15
CA LEU A 79 -3.01 2.94 -12.83
C LEU A 79 -1.56 3.15 -13.26
N ALA A 80 -1.34 3.23 -14.56
CA ALA A 80 -0.01 3.45 -15.12
C ALA A 80 0.41 4.92 -15.07
N GLY A 81 1.70 5.16 -14.90
CA GLY A 81 2.30 6.50 -14.90
C GLY A 81 2.17 7.24 -13.57
N ASP A 82 2.32 8.55 -13.62
CA ASP A 82 2.44 9.41 -12.45
C ASP A 82 1.18 9.52 -11.58
N ILE A 83 0.04 9.04 -12.10
CA ILE A 83 -1.21 9.02 -11.34
C ILE A 83 -1.12 8.17 -10.07
N LEU A 84 -0.20 7.20 -10.05
CA LEU A 84 0.10 6.37 -8.89
C LEU A 84 1.62 6.36 -8.64
N SER A 85 2.06 7.24 -7.76
CA SER A 85 3.46 7.39 -7.38
C SER A 85 3.73 7.02 -5.92
N SER A 86 2.69 6.68 -5.16
CA SER A 86 2.79 6.29 -3.75
C SER A 86 1.85 5.12 -3.47
N LEU A 87 2.40 4.04 -2.91
CA LEU A 87 1.63 2.93 -2.35
C LEU A 87 1.89 2.85 -0.85
N ILE A 88 0.82 2.86 -0.06
CA ILE A 88 0.89 2.68 1.39
C ILE A 88 0.24 1.36 1.76
N VAL A 89 1.00 0.45 2.36
CA VAL A 89 0.51 -0.79 2.97
C VAL A 89 0.38 -0.56 4.46
N VAL A 90 -0.85 -0.55 4.98
CA VAL A 90 -1.10 -0.25 6.40
C VAL A 90 -0.74 -1.42 7.30
N LYS A 91 -0.97 -2.65 6.83
CA LYS A 91 -0.58 -3.88 7.51
C LYS A 91 -0.12 -4.93 6.52
N LEU A 92 0.84 -5.76 6.91
CA LEU A 92 1.29 -6.90 6.12
C LEU A 92 0.10 -7.81 5.77
N PRO A 93 -0.05 -8.19 4.48
CA PRO A 93 -1.21 -8.92 3.98
C PRO A 93 -1.12 -10.43 4.28
N PHE A 94 -1.09 -10.78 5.55
CA PHE A 94 -1.19 -12.18 5.95
C PHE A 94 -2.50 -12.79 5.48
N PRO A 95 -2.50 -14.04 5.00
CA PRO A 95 -3.73 -14.71 4.63
C PRO A 95 -4.67 -14.80 5.85
N VAL A 96 -5.96 -14.64 5.59
CA VAL A 96 -6.99 -14.83 6.61
C VAL A 96 -7.18 -16.32 6.83
N PRO A 97 -7.11 -16.83 8.07
CA PRO A 97 -7.33 -18.24 8.36
C PRO A 97 -8.67 -18.72 7.79
N ASP A 98 -8.64 -19.83 7.08
CA ASP A 98 -9.80 -20.52 6.55
C ASP A 98 -9.74 -22.03 6.87
N PRO A 99 -10.83 -22.79 6.67
CA PRO A 99 -10.84 -24.24 6.97
C PRO A 99 -9.79 -25.05 6.19
N VAL A 100 -9.40 -24.60 5.00
CA VAL A 100 -8.36 -25.28 4.20
C VAL A 100 -7.00 -25.07 4.85
N MET A 101 -6.68 -23.86 5.24
CA MET A 101 -5.45 -23.52 5.95
C MET A 101 -5.37 -24.26 7.30
N GLU A 102 -6.49 -24.37 8.01
CA GLU A 102 -6.55 -25.13 9.26
C GLU A 102 -6.28 -26.62 9.03
N TYR A 103 -6.86 -27.21 7.98
CA TYR A 103 -6.56 -28.60 7.61
C TYR A 103 -5.10 -28.78 7.23
N GLN A 104 -4.54 -27.88 6.41
CA GLN A 104 -3.13 -27.92 6.00
C GLN A 104 -2.18 -27.82 7.19
N SER A 105 -2.48 -26.93 8.17
CA SER A 105 -1.64 -26.75 9.35
C SER A 105 -1.50 -28.03 10.18
N ARG A 106 -2.52 -28.89 10.18
CA ARG A 106 -2.52 -30.18 10.90
C ARG A 106 -1.60 -31.23 10.23
N GLN A 107 -1.12 -30.99 9.02
CA GLN A 107 -0.16 -31.85 8.32
C GLN A 107 1.30 -31.59 8.74
N TYR A 108 1.54 -30.53 9.50
CA TYR A 108 2.85 -30.15 10.00
C TYR A 108 3.01 -30.55 11.45
N ASP A 109 4.21 -30.99 11.82
CA ASP A 109 4.54 -31.36 13.20
C ASP A 109 4.57 -30.13 14.12
N ASP A 110 4.87 -28.94 13.55
CA ASP A 110 4.93 -27.67 14.26
C ASP A 110 4.25 -26.56 13.45
N PHE A 111 3.49 -25.70 14.12
CA PHE A 111 2.84 -24.56 13.52
C PHE A 111 3.82 -23.51 12.99
N GLU A 112 5.00 -23.34 13.60
CA GLU A 112 6.01 -22.42 13.09
C GLU A 112 6.59 -22.89 11.74
N LEU A 113 6.73 -24.19 11.52
CA LEU A 113 7.11 -24.74 10.21
C LEU A 113 6.01 -24.47 9.16
N TYR A 114 4.75 -24.72 9.49
CA TYR A 114 3.63 -24.36 8.61
C TYR A 114 3.62 -22.89 8.25
N LYS A 115 3.87 -22.03 9.23
CA LYS A 115 3.92 -20.58 9.04
C LYS A 115 5.05 -20.16 8.12
N GLN A 116 6.23 -20.74 8.28
CA GLN A 116 7.39 -20.46 7.42
C GLN A 116 7.18 -20.95 5.99
N ASP A 117 6.61 -22.14 5.82
CA ASP A 117 6.47 -22.75 4.49
C ASP A 117 5.22 -22.28 3.73
N THR A 118 4.20 -21.76 4.42
CA THR A 118 2.90 -21.45 3.80
C THR A 118 2.46 -20.01 4.03
N ILE A 119 2.39 -19.57 5.28
CA ILE A 119 1.78 -18.28 5.63
C ILE A 119 2.68 -17.11 5.22
N ILE A 120 3.98 -17.17 5.54
CA ILE A 120 4.93 -16.11 5.20
C ILE A 120 5.11 -15.99 3.68
N PRO A 121 5.34 -17.08 2.91
CA PRO A 121 5.39 -17.00 1.45
C PRO A 121 4.13 -16.42 0.82
N ALA A 122 2.94 -16.80 1.30
CA ALA A 122 1.68 -16.24 0.81
C ALA A 122 1.58 -14.72 1.05
N MET A 123 1.98 -14.24 2.22
CA MET A 123 2.06 -12.81 2.56
C MET A 123 3.04 -12.08 1.63
N LEU A 124 4.24 -12.64 1.39
CA LEU A 124 5.27 -12.04 0.54
C LEU A 124 4.84 -11.98 -0.93
N ILE A 125 4.16 -13.02 -1.44
CA ILE A 125 3.58 -13.02 -2.80
C ILE A 125 2.55 -11.89 -2.94
N LYS A 126 1.64 -11.76 -1.97
CA LYS A 126 0.62 -10.70 -1.98
C LYS A 126 1.26 -9.31 -1.91
N LEU A 127 2.28 -9.13 -1.06
CA LEU A 127 3.02 -7.88 -0.94
C LEU A 127 3.71 -7.49 -2.25
N ARG A 128 4.35 -8.47 -2.93
CA ARG A 128 4.97 -8.27 -4.24
C ARG A 128 3.93 -7.89 -5.32
N GLN A 129 2.77 -8.54 -5.32
CA GLN A 129 1.66 -8.20 -6.21
C GLN A 129 1.17 -6.76 -6.00
N TRP A 130 1.08 -6.33 -4.74
CA TRP A 130 0.70 -4.97 -4.40
C TRP A 130 1.74 -3.95 -4.86
N MET A 131 3.02 -4.22 -4.62
CA MET A 131 4.10 -3.34 -5.07
C MET A 131 4.12 -3.19 -6.60
N GLY A 132 3.88 -4.26 -7.35
CA GLY A 132 3.82 -4.26 -8.80
C GLY A 132 2.71 -3.38 -9.39
N ARG A 133 1.85 -2.78 -8.57
CA ARG A 133 0.84 -1.82 -9.03
C ARG A 133 1.40 -0.41 -9.21
N GLY A 134 2.42 -0.05 -8.45
CA GLY A 134 3.06 1.26 -8.54
C GLY A 134 4.12 1.35 -9.64
N ILE A 135 4.66 0.21 -10.07
CA ILE A 135 5.71 0.16 -11.11
C ILE A 135 5.30 -0.86 -12.16
N ARG A 136 4.97 -0.40 -13.36
CA ARG A 136 4.54 -1.22 -14.50
C ARG A 136 5.46 -1.11 -15.71
N ARG A 137 6.16 0.02 -15.84
CA ARG A 137 7.11 0.32 -16.92
C ARG A 137 8.45 0.69 -16.32
N GLU A 138 9.50 0.57 -17.09
CA GLU A 138 10.86 0.99 -16.68
C GLU A 138 10.95 2.49 -16.37
N SER A 139 10.07 3.30 -16.99
CA SER A 139 9.97 4.74 -16.74
C SER A 139 9.22 5.10 -15.47
N ASP A 140 8.46 4.17 -14.87
CA ASP A 140 7.67 4.46 -13.70
C ASP A 140 8.57 4.59 -12.46
N SER A 141 8.25 5.54 -11.60
CA SER A 141 8.90 5.72 -10.30
C SER A 141 7.84 5.90 -9.21
N ALA A 142 7.92 5.09 -8.18
CA ALA A 142 6.96 5.12 -7.08
C ALA A 142 7.64 4.86 -5.73
N VAL A 143 7.02 5.35 -4.67
CA VAL A 143 7.35 5.06 -3.28
C VAL A 143 6.45 3.93 -2.79
N PHE A 144 7.04 2.93 -2.15
CA PHE A 144 6.33 1.84 -1.51
C PHE A 144 6.55 1.89 0.00
N THR A 145 5.51 2.24 0.74
CA THR A 145 5.57 2.43 2.20
C THR A 145 4.84 1.31 2.93
N ILE A 146 5.46 0.73 3.95
CA ILE A 146 4.85 -0.27 4.84
C ILE A 146 4.78 0.30 6.25
N LEU A 147 3.58 0.51 6.78
CA LEU A 147 3.34 1.07 8.12
C LEU A 147 3.23 -0.01 9.22
N ASP A 148 3.50 -1.25 8.90
CA ASP A 148 3.51 -2.35 9.86
C ASP A 148 4.87 -2.43 10.57
N SER A 149 4.87 -2.34 11.90
CA SER A 149 6.09 -2.39 12.71
C SER A 149 6.89 -3.69 12.53
N ARG A 150 6.26 -4.77 12.08
CA ARG A 150 6.93 -6.04 11.78
C ARG A 150 7.83 -5.97 10.53
N ALA A 151 7.70 -4.91 9.72
CA ALA A 151 8.55 -4.61 8.57
C ALA A 151 9.61 -3.54 8.88
N SER A 152 9.59 -2.91 10.06
CA SER A 152 10.52 -1.85 10.46
C SER A 152 11.97 -2.34 10.58
N LEU A 153 12.92 -1.44 10.90
CA LEU A 153 14.36 -1.74 11.03
C LEU A 153 14.65 -2.95 11.93
N CYS A 154 13.92 -3.11 13.02
CA CYS A 154 14.03 -4.26 13.95
C CYS A 154 12.82 -5.21 13.82
N GLY A 155 12.07 -5.11 12.72
CA GLY A 155 10.84 -5.87 12.51
C GLY A 155 11.10 -7.35 12.24
N LYS A 156 10.20 -8.22 12.74
CA LYS A 156 10.33 -9.69 12.65
C LYS A 156 10.46 -10.20 11.20
N TYR A 157 9.84 -9.53 10.22
CA TYR A 157 9.79 -9.99 8.82
C TYR A 157 10.58 -9.08 7.87
N ARG A 158 11.45 -8.22 8.39
CA ARG A 158 12.23 -7.29 7.57
C ARG A 158 13.07 -7.99 6.52
N GLU A 159 13.84 -8.99 6.92
CA GLU A 159 14.77 -9.71 6.03
C GLU A 159 13.99 -10.46 4.94
N GLU A 160 12.94 -11.16 5.30
CA GLU A 160 12.09 -11.88 4.35
C GLU A 160 11.44 -10.93 3.34
N ILE A 161 10.98 -9.76 3.78
CA ILE A 161 10.41 -8.74 2.92
C ILE A 161 11.47 -8.18 1.95
N LEU A 162 12.64 -7.80 2.45
CA LEU A 162 13.71 -7.26 1.62
C LEU A 162 14.23 -8.28 0.60
N ASN A 163 14.30 -9.56 0.97
CA ASN A 163 14.70 -10.64 0.07
C ASN A 163 13.62 -10.96 -0.99
N ALA A 164 12.34 -10.76 -0.65
CA ALA A 164 11.24 -11.05 -1.56
C ALA A 164 10.97 -9.92 -2.55
N LEU A 165 11.30 -8.68 -2.23
CA LEU A 165 11.07 -7.52 -3.09
C LEU A 165 12.30 -7.28 -4.00
N PRO A 166 12.12 -6.60 -5.15
CA PRO A 166 13.24 -6.17 -5.98
C PRO A 166 14.23 -5.30 -5.19
N SER A 167 15.50 -5.36 -5.55
CA SER A 167 16.51 -4.49 -4.94
C SER A 167 16.21 -3.02 -5.22
N MET A 168 16.04 -2.23 -4.17
CA MET A 168 15.71 -0.81 -4.23
C MET A 168 16.28 -0.07 -3.01
N PRO A 169 16.44 1.25 -3.07
CA PRO A 169 16.76 2.06 -1.89
C PRO A 169 15.68 1.92 -0.81
N VAL A 170 16.10 1.75 0.43
CA VAL A 170 15.21 1.61 1.60
C VAL A 170 15.56 2.70 2.61
N THR A 171 14.54 3.36 3.13
CA THR A 171 14.66 4.39 4.16
C THR A 171 13.51 4.29 5.16
N ASP A 172 13.71 4.83 6.35
CA ASP A 172 12.68 5.07 7.37
C ASP A 172 12.43 6.58 7.59
N ARG A 173 13.03 7.43 6.73
CA ARG A 173 12.98 8.89 6.84
C ARG A 173 12.04 9.47 5.79
N LEU A 174 11.04 10.19 6.25
CA LEU A 174 10.07 10.86 5.36
C LEU A 174 10.71 11.88 4.41
N VAL A 175 11.78 12.55 4.85
CA VAL A 175 12.51 13.52 4.01
C VAL A 175 13.09 12.86 2.76
N ASP A 176 13.59 11.62 2.85
CA ASP A 176 14.14 10.91 1.70
C ASP A 176 13.03 10.55 0.70
N VAL A 177 11.79 10.32 1.16
CA VAL A 177 10.61 10.12 0.32
C VAL A 177 10.29 11.41 -0.47
N ALA A 178 10.23 12.56 0.20
CA ALA A 178 9.97 13.85 -0.45
C ALA A 178 11.08 14.17 -1.48
N ASP A 179 12.34 14.03 -1.10
CA ASP A 179 13.49 14.25 -1.98
C ASP A 179 13.48 13.30 -3.21
N PHE A 180 13.04 12.07 -3.03
CA PHE A 180 12.91 11.12 -4.14
C PHE A 180 11.83 11.59 -5.14
N ILE A 181 10.67 11.98 -4.65
CA ILE A 181 9.57 12.48 -5.48
C ILE A 181 10.02 13.74 -6.26
N ILE A 182 10.60 14.73 -5.57
CA ILE A 182 11.10 15.97 -6.20
C ILE A 182 12.12 15.66 -7.32
N ARG A 183 13.02 14.71 -7.11
CA ARG A 183 14.04 14.35 -8.12
C ARG A 183 13.53 13.52 -9.28
N LYS A 184 12.43 12.79 -9.10
CA LYS A 184 11.94 11.82 -10.10
C LYS A 184 10.76 12.30 -10.91
N LYS A 185 10.01 13.30 -10.40
CA LYS A 185 8.81 13.80 -11.06
C LYS A 185 9.06 15.13 -11.76
N ALA A 186 8.36 15.35 -12.87
CA ALA A 186 8.38 16.61 -13.60
C ALA A 186 7.61 17.70 -12.86
N ASP A 187 7.84 18.97 -13.19
CA ASP A 187 7.17 20.11 -12.57
C ASP A 187 5.64 19.99 -12.64
N SER A 188 5.11 19.48 -13.77
CA SER A 188 3.68 19.23 -13.96
C SER A 188 3.04 18.24 -12.97
N TYR A 189 3.84 17.43 -12.28
CA TYR A 189 3.36 16.55 -11.22
C TYR A 189 2.90 17.32 -9.98
N PHE A 190 3.45 18.51 -9.75
CA PHE A 190 3.19 19.36 -8.60
C PHE A 190 2.17 20.47 -8.92
N GLU A 191 1.78 20.63 -10.19
CA GLU A 191 0.75 21.56 -10.62
C GLU A 191 -0.63 20.95 -10.39
N GLU A 192 -1.49 21.65 -9.61
CA GLU A 192 -2.89 21.28 -9.35
C GLU A 192 -3.83 21.71 -10.49
#